data_311f9c456df39448d64831f67355ff7c
#
_entry.id   311f9c456df39448d64831f67355ff7c
#
_cell.length_a   1.000
_cell.length_b   1.000
_cell.length_c   1.000
_cell.angle_alpha   90.00
_cell.angle_beta   90.00
_cell.angle_gamma   90.00
#
_symmetry.space_group_name_H-M   'P 1'
#
loop_
_entity.id
_entity.type
_entity.pdbx_description
1 polymer ?
#
loop_
_entity_poly.entity_id
_entity_poly.type
_entity_poly.pdbx_seq_one_letter_code
_entity_poly.pdbx_strand_id
1 'polypeptide(L)'
;MSDSIPVDFAKSLGFDKLIVVLTRPLDYRKKASSGRLYKLLYRHYPNFVEVASKRYQYYNDTLEHIIDLEQKGQVFAIRPSQPLEIGRLETNPDKFEEIYQIGLKQAKADMASLQAYLSKA
;
A
#
# COMPACT_ATOMS: atom_id res chain seq x y z
N MET A 1 -1.33 -5.78 14.09
CA MET A 1 -0.60 -4.67 13.43
C MET A 1 0.39 -5.18 12.39
N SER A 2 0.24 -6.40 12.00
CA SER A 2 1.20 -7.18 11.23
C SER A 2 1.05 -7.00 9.73
N ASP A 3 -0.14 -6.87 9.19
CA ASP A 3 -0.35 -6.77 7.76
C ASP A 3 -1.02 -5.44 7.38
N SER A 4 -0.30 -4.62 6.61
CA SER A 4 -0.80 -3.31 6.17
C SER A 4 -1.61 -3.41 4.87
N ILE A 5 -1.38 -4.47 4.08
CA ILE A 5 -2.06 -4.73 2.80
C ILE A 5 -2.30 -6.24 2.73
N PRO A 6 -3.45 -6.75 3.23
CA PRO A 6 -3.69 -8.16 3.46
C PRO A 6 -4.03 -8.95 2.18
N VAL A 7 -3.15 -8.89 1.17
CA VAL A 7 -3.37 -9.53 -0.13
C VAL A 7 -3.38 -11.06 -0.02
N ASP A 8 -2.49 -11.63 0.80
CA ASP A 8 -2.43 -13.08 0.98
C ASP A 8 -3.64 -13.61 1.76
N PHE A 9 -4.13 -12.82 2.73
CA PHE A 9 -5.37 -13.15 3.41
C PHE A 9 -6.55 -13.16 2.44
N ALA A 10 -6.68 -12.16 1.57
CA ALA A 10 -7.73 -12.14 0.55
C ALA A 10 -7.62 -13.34 -0.41
N LYS A 11 -6.40 -13.72 -0.83
CA LYS A 11 -6.18 -14.94 -1.64
C LYS A 11 -6.60 -16.20 -0.89
N SER A 12 -6.32 -16.29 0.40
CA SER A 12 -6.69 -17.46 1.21
C SER A 12 -8.21 -17.67 1.34
N LEU A 13 -9.00 -16.63 1.07
CA LEU A 13 -10.46 -16.71 1.02
C LEU A 13 -11.00 -17.30 -0.30
N GLY A 14 -10.12 -17.66 -1.25
CA GLY A 14 -10.49 -18.32 -2.50
C GLY A 14 -10.90 -17.37 -3.61
N PHE A 15 -10.57 -16.08 -3.53
CA PHE A 15 -10.80 -15.14 -4.64
C PHE A 15 -9.73 -15.31 -5.72
N ASP A 16 -10.18 -15.54 -6.96
CA ASP A 16 -9.29 -15.73 -8.12
C ASP A 16 -8.75 -14.41 -8.65
N LYS A 17 -9.46 -13.31 -8.43
CA LYS A 17 -9.11 -11.96 -8.91
C LYS A 17 -9.14 -10.98 -7.76
N LEU A 18 -8.06 -10.26 -7.59
CA LEU A 18 -7.92 -9.25 -6.56
C LEU A 18 -7.60 -7.89 -7.17
N ILE A 19 -8.28 -6.86 -6.67
CA ILE A 19 -7.97 -5.47 -6.98
C ILE A 19 -7.37 -4.84 -5.74
N VAL A 20 -6.16 -4.29 -5.86
CA VAL A 20 -5.46 -3.62 -4.76
C VAL A 20 -5.36 -2.13 -5.08
N VAL A 21 -5.92 -1.30 -4.20
CA VAL A 21 -5.81 0.17 -4.32
C VAL A 21 -4.73 0.64 -3.37
N LEU A 22 -3.66 1.20 -3.93
CA LEU A 22 -2.50 1.68 -3.20
C LEU A 22 -2.47 3.21 -3.18
N THR A 23 -2.00 3.78 -2.08
CA THR A 23 -1.86 5.24 -1.89
C THR A 23 -0.44 5.75 -2.17
N ARG A 24 0.44 4.87 -2.66
CA ARG A 24 1.83 5.19 -2.95
C ARG A 24 2.19 4.73 -4.37
N PRO A 25 3.06 5.46 -5.09
CA PRO A 25 3.51 5.08 -6.41
C PRO A 25 4.37 3.81 -6.40
N LEU A 26 4.63 3.26 -7.57
CA LEU A 26 5.31 1.98 -7.76
C LEU A 26 6.73 1.93 -7.15
N ASP A 27 7.46 3.03 -7.26
CA ASP A 27 8.84 3.17 -6.81
C ASP A 27 8.97 3.49 -5.31
N TYR A 28 7.83 3.73 -4.64
CA TYR A 28 7.86 4.05 -3.22
C TYR A 28 8.36 2.88 -2.38
N ARG A 29 9.32 3.19 -1.51
CA ARG A 29 9.76 2.27 -0.44
C ARG A 29 9.80 3.02 0.88
N LYS A 30 9.26 2.37 1.89
CA LYS A 30 9.24 2.92 3.24
C LYS A 30 10.65 2.90 3.82
N LYS A 31 11.10 4.05 4.33
CA LYS A 31 12.40 4.16 4.99
C LYS A 31 12.37 3.56 6.39
N ALA A 32 13.52 3.05 6.84
CA ALA A 32 13.69 2.62 8.22
C ALA A 32 13.39 3.77 9.18
N SER A 33 12.55 3.53 10.17
CA SER A 33 12.37 4.47 11.27
C SER A 33 13.46 4.28 12.30
N SER A 34 13.79 5.35 13.07
CA SER A 34 14.78 5.28 14.14
C SER A 34 14.33 4.30 15.24
N GLY A 35 14.85 3.07 15.19
CA GLY A 35 14.60 2.06 16.23
C GLY A 35 15.04 2.50 17.63
N ARG A 36 15.96 3.50 17.73
CA ARG A 36 16.41 4.07 19.00
C ARG A 36 15.28 4.74 19.78
N LEU A 37 14.39 5.46 19.08
CA LEU A 37 13.25 6.11 19.70
C LEU A 37 12.26 5.08 20.26
N TYR A 38 11.98 4.02 19.49
CA TYR A 38 11.13 2.92 19.97
C TYR A 38 11.73 2.20 21.17
N LYS A 39 13.04 1.94 21.16
CA LYS A 39 13.75 1.33 22.30
C LYS A 39 13.68 2.19 23.55
N LEU A 40 13.76 3.51 23.42
CA LEU A 40 13.69 4.43 24.57
C LEU A 40 12.27 4.51 25.14
N LEU A 41 11.27 4.71 24.29
CA LEU A 41 9.88 4.93 24.72
C LEU A 41 9.20 3.63 25.16
N TYR A 42 9.53 2.50 24.56
CA TYR A 42 8.86 1.21 24.77
C TYR A 42 9.83 0.12 25.28
N ARG A 43 10.81 0.52 26.11
CA ARG A 43 11.83 -0.39 26.65
C ARG A 43 11.25 -1.59 27.42
N HIS A 44 10.05 -1.44 27.99
CA HIS A 44 9.36 -2.50 28.73
C HIS A 44 8.59 -3.48 27.81
N TYR A 45 8.56 -3.22 26.49
CA TYR A 45 7.83 -4.02 25.51
C TYR A 45 8.77 -4.45 24.35
N PRO A 46 9.74 -5.34 24.59
CA PRO A 46 10.78 -5.69 23.62
C PRO A 46 10.21 -6.25 22.31
N ASN A 47 9.17 -7.08 22.38
CA ASN A 47 8.50 -7.63 21.21
C ASN A 47 7.85 -6.55 20.35
N PHE A 48 7.25 -5.53 20.98
CA PHE A 48 6.71 -4.38 20.25
C PHE A 48 7.81 -3.59 19.56
N VAL A 49 8.93 -3.35 20.22
CA VAL A 49 10.09 -2.64 19.67
C VAL A 49 10.63 -3.37 18.45
N GLU A 50 10.75 -4.68 18.53
CA GLU A 50 11.22 -5.50 17.40
C GLU A 50 10.29 -5.38 16.20
N VAL A 51 8.99 -5.63 16.38
CA VAL A 51 7.98 -5.55 15.31
C VAL A 51 7.90 -4.14 14.72
N ALA A 52 7.90 -3.10 15.57
CA ALA A 52 7.86 -1.71 15.13
C ALA A 52 9.11 -1.31 14.32
N SER A 53 10.28 -1.80 14.71
CA SER A 53 11.54 -1.54 14.01
C SER A 53 11.61 -2.21 12.62
N LYS A 54 11.01 -3.38 12.47
CA LYS A 54 10.98 -4.15 11.21
C LYS A 54 9.78 -3.82 10.31
N ARG A 55 8.85 -2.98 10.76
CA ARG A 55 7.61 -2.66 10.04
C ARG A 55 7.84 -2.14 8.62
N TYR A 56 8.92 -1.40 8.37
CA TYR A 56 9.25 -0.90 7.05
C TYR A 56 9.66 -2.04 6.10
N GLN A 57 10.35 -3.05 6.59
CA GLN A 57 10.74 -4.23 5.81
C GLN A 57 9.50 -5.01 5.39
N TYR A 58 8.65 -5.40 6.34
CA TYR A 58 7.40 -6.11 6.04
C TYR A 58 6.52 -5.37 5.03
N TYR A 59 6.43 -4.04 5.15
CA TYR A 59 5.69 -3.23 4.20
C TYR A 59 6.30 -3.27 2.80
N ASN A 60 7.62 -3.13 2.70
CA ASN A 60 8.32 -3.17 1.42
C ASN A 60 8.25 -4.55 0.78
N ASP A 61 8.42 -5.62 1.57
CA ASP A 61 8.29 -7.00 1.10
C ASP A 61 6.87 -7.27 0.55
N THR A 62 5.84 -6.74 1.21
CA THR A 62 4.46 -6.82 0.72
C THR A 62 4.28 -6.07 -0.61
N LEU A 63 4.91 -4.89 -0.78
CA LEU A 63 4.87 -4.17 -2.06
C LEU A 63 5.54 -4.97 -3.19
N GLU A 64 6.72 -5.57 -2.94
CA GLU A 64 7.39 -6.42 -3.92
C GLU A 64 6.53 -7.64 -4.29
N HIS A 65 5.91 -8.26 -3.29
CA HIS A 65 5.00 -9.37 -3.51
C HIS A 65 3.79 -8.97 -4.38
N ILE A 66 3.20 -7.80 -4.13
CA ILE A 66 2.10 -7.30 -4.97
C ILE A 66 2.56 -7.05 -6.41
N ILE A 67 3.76 -6.51 -6.62
CA ILE A 67 4.33 -6.31 -7.94
C ILE A 67 4.51 -7.65 -8.69
N ASP A 68 5.02 -8.68 -8.00
CA ASP A 68 5.15 -10.03 -8.56
C ASP A 68 3.79 -10.63 -8.94
N LEU A 69 2.78 -10.50 -8.07
CA LEU A 69 1.42 -10.96 -8.36
C LEU A 69 0.77 -10.20 -9.54
N GLU A 70 1.04 -8.90 -9.66
CA GLU A 70 0.58 -8.08 -10.77
C GLU A 70 1.21 -8.53 -12.11
N GLN A 71 2.52 -8.80 -12.12
CA GLN A 71 3.22 -9.34 -13.29
C GLN A 71 2.68 -10.71 -13.71
N LYS A 72 2.26 -11.53 -12.75
CA LYS A 72 1.63 -12.83 -12.99
C LYS A 72 0.14 -12.73 -13.38
N GLY A 73 -0.43 -11.52 -13.41
CA GLY A 73 -1.83 -11.29 -13.72
C GLY A 73 -2.82 -11.79 -12.64
N GLN A 74 -2.36 -12.02 -11.43
CA GLN A 74 -3.19 -12.49 -10.30
C GLN A 74 -3.80 -11.33 -9.49
N VAL A 75 -3.24 -10.15 -9.61
CA VAL A 75 -3.69 -8.93 -8.94
C VAL A 75 -3.73 -7.80 -9.95
N PHE A 76 -4.71 -6.92 -9.83
CA PHE A 76 -4.74 -5.62 -10.52
C PHE A 76 -4.49 -4.52 -9.50
N ALA A 77 -3.43 -3.72 -9.68
CA ALA A 77 -3.09 -2.66 -8.75
C ALA A 77 -3.41 -1.28 -9.34
N ILE A 78 -4.24 -0.51 -8.61
CA ILE A 78 -4.47 0.91 -8.89
C ILE A 78 -3.60 1.70 -7.93
N ARG A 79 -2.74 2.58 -8.47
CA ARG A 79 -1.81 3.38 -7.67
C ARG A 79 -1.58 4.75 -8.30
N PRO A 80 -1.28 5.81 -7.51
CA PRO A 80 -0.95 7.09 -8.07
C PRO A 80 0.36 7.01 -8.87
N SER A 81 0.43 7.75 -9.98
CA SER A 81 1.63 7.85 -10.81
C SER A 81 2.76 8.64 -10.15
N GLN A 82 2.41 9.51 -9.18
CA GLN A 82 3.34 10.36 -8.45
C GLN A 82 3.06 10.33 -6.94
N PRO A 83 4.04 10.65 -6.08
CA PRO A 83 3.81 10.78 -4.66
C PRO A 83 2.71 11.79 -4.34
N LEU A 84 1.79 11.41 -3.46
CA LEU A 84 0.76 12.32 -2.97
C LEU A 84 1.34 13.22 -1.89
N GLU A 85 1.30 14.53 -2.10
CA GLU A 85 1.79 15.54 -1.17
C GLU A 85 0.76 15.83 -0.08
N ILE A 86 0.57 14.88 0.82
CA ILE A 86 -0.35 15.03 1.96
C ILE A 86 0.32 14.59 3.25
N GLY A 87 0.22 15.43 4.27
CA GLY A 87 0.71 15.16 5.61
C GLY A 87 -0.26 14.29 6.43
N ARG A 88 0.24 13.66 7.49
CA ARG A 88 -0.60 12.85 8.40
C ARG A 88 -1.62 13.68 9.19
N LEU A 89 -1.33 14.95 9.40
CA LEU A 89 -2.15 15.90 10.16
C LEU A 89 -2.72 16.98 9.25
N GLU A 90 -2.90 16.66 7.96
CA GLU A 90 -3.52 17.59 7.04
C GLU A 90 -4.98 17.83 7.43
N THR A 91 -5.38 19.10 7.41
CA THR A 91 -6.75 19.53 7.74
C THR A 91 -7.36 20.44 6.67
N ASN A 92 -6.59 20.78 5.62
CA ASN A 92 -7.06 21.64 4.57
C ASN A 92 -7.99 20.89 3.61
N PRO A 93 -9.29 21.29 3.49
CA PRO A 93 -10.24 20.64 2.59
C PRO A 93 -9.83 20.69 1.11
N ASP A 94 -9.19 21.79 0.66
CA ASP A 94 -8.77 21.94 -0.73
C ASP A 94 -7.70 20.90 -1.10
N LYS A 95 -6.83 20.55 -0.11
CA LYS A 95 -5.82 19.53 -0.30
C LYS A 95 -6.44 18.12 -0.45
N PHE A 96 -7.49 17.84 0.32
CA PHE A 96 -8.23 16.58 0.17
C PHE A 96 -8.93 16.49 -1.18
N GLU A 97 -9.53 17.59 -1.64
CA GLU A 97 -10.15 17.65 -2.96
C GLU A 97 -9.13 17.41 -4.08
N GLU A 98 -7.96 18.06 -4.00
CA GLU A 98 -6.86 17.83 -4.96
C GLU A 98 -6.47 16.35 -5.03
N ILE A 99 -6.25 15.71 -3.88
CA ILE A 99 -5.88 14.29 -3.79
C ILE A 99 -7.01 13.39 -4.33
N TYR A 100 -8.25 13.71 -4.02
CA TYR A 100 -9.41 13.00 -4.55
C TYR A 100 -9.46 13.05 -6.08
N GLN A 101 -9.24 14.22 -6.67
CA GLN A 101 -9.24 14.39 -8.13
C GLN A 101 -8.10 13.62 -8.80
N ILE A 102 -6.92 13.56 -8.16
CA ILE A 102 -5.80 12.73 -8.64
C ILE A 102 -6.22 11.24 -8.67
N GLY A 103 -6.81 10.74 -7.58
CA GLY A 103 -7.28 9.35 -7.50
C GLY A 103 -8.37 9.03 -8.52
N LEU A 104 -9.34 9.93 -8.67
CA LEU A 104 -10.43 9.79 -9.64
C LEU A 104 -9.91 9.74 -11.09
N LYS A 105 -8.97 10.63 -11.43
CA LYS A 105 -8.33 10.67 -12.75
C LYS A 105 -7.57 9.37 -13.03
N GLN A 106 -6.80 8.88 -12.05
CA GLN A 106 -6.06 7.63 -12.17
C GLN A 106 -7.02 6.44 -12.37
N ALA A 107 -8.05 6.32 -11.54
CA ALA A 107 -9.01 5.24 -11.64
C ALA A 107 -9.75 5.23 -13.00
N LYS A 108 -10.09 6.41 -13.53
CA LYS A 108 -10.67 6.54 -14.87
C LYS A 108 -9.71 6.11 -15.97
N ALA A 109 -8.44 6.45 -15.86
CA ALA A 109 -7.40 6.04 -16.82
C ALA A 109 -7.20 4.52 -16.82
N ASP A 110 -7.28 3.89 -15.65
CA ASP A 110 -7.08 2.44 -15.50
C ASP A 110 -8.33 1.60 -15.82
N MET A 111 -9.49 2.24 -16.04
CA MET A 111 -10.78 1.54 -16.17
C MET A 111 -10.80 0.50 -17.28
N ALA A 112 -10.28 0.81 -18.46
CA ALA A 112 -10.24 -0.13 -19.60
C ALA A 112 -9.38 -1.36 -19.26
N SER A 113 -8.22 -1.15 -18.65
CA SER A 113 -7.30 -2.22 -18.23
C SER A 113 -7.91 -3.07 -17.12
N LEU A 114 -8.61 -2.44 -16.18
CA LEU A 114 -9.34 -3.13 -15.11
C LEU A 114 -10.46 -4.02 -15.68
N GLN A 115 -11.24 -3.52 -16.63
CA GLN A 115 -12.29 -4.30 -17.29
C GLN A 115 -11.70 -5.49 -18.05
N ALA A 116 -10.59 -5.28 -18.76
CA ALA A 116 -9.88 -6.36 -19.43
C ALA A 116 -9.33 -7.41 -18.45
N TYR A 117 -8.83 -7.00 -17.29
CA TYR A 117 -8.40 -7.90 -16.22
C TYR A 117 -9.57 -8.73 -15.67
N LEU A 118 -10.71 -8.11 -15.41
CA LEU A 118 -11.89 -8.78 -14.86
C LEU A 118 -12.54 -9.74 -15.85
N SER A 119 -12.47 -9.46 -17.16
CA SER A 119 -13.06 -10.30 -18.21
C SER A 119 -12.20 -11.51 -18.58
N LYS A 120 -10.92 -11.57 -18.19
CA LYS A 120 -10.12 -12.78 -18.38
C LYS A 120 -10.67 -13.89 -17.51
N ALA A 121 -10.98 -15.00 -18.14
CA ALA A 121 -11.40 -16.21 -17.45
C ALA A 121 -10.25 -16.81 -16.62
#